data_c8bb37493a8bc59f0b49c335fd8d998f
#
_entry.id   c8bb37493a8bc59f0b49c335fd8d998f
#
_cell.length_a   1.000
_cell.length_b   1.000
_cell.length_c   1.000
_cell.angle_alpha   90.00
_cell.angle_beta   90.00
_cell.angle_gamma   90.00
#
_symmetry.space_group_name_H-M   'P 1'
#
loop_
_entity.id
_entity.type
_entity.pdbx_description
1 polymer ?
#
loop_
_entity_poly.entity_id
_entity_poly.type
_entity_poly.pdbx_seq_one_letter_code
_entity_poly.pdbx_strand_id
1 'polypeptide(L)'
;GQNTCIFSTEFSLRVMGDIQQYFIDHEVRNFYSVSISGYHIAEAGANPISQLAFTLSNGFTFVEAYLARGMKIDDFAPNLSFFFSNGMDPEYTVLGRVARRIWAIAMRDKYGASDRSQKLKYHIQTSGRSLHAQEIAFNDIRTTLQALIAVYDHCNSLHTNAYDEAVTTPTEESVRRAMAIQLIINKEWGLAKNENPSQGAFIIEELTELVENAVLDELDRISERGGVLGAMETGYQRSKIQEESMHYEIQKHDGTLPIVGVNTFTNPNDNSDSLNSLELARATEEEKLSQLDRLAEFQKRHEAEAGPMLERLKQTAMNGGNVFEVLVDAVRVCSLGQITQALFEVGGKYRRSM
;
A
#
# COMPACT_ATOMS: atom_id res chain seq x y z
N GLY A 1 7.00 8.88 -6.08
CA GLY A 1 8.26 8.92 -5.59
C GLY A 1 8.64 8.06 -4.42
N GLN A 2 7.93 6.98 -4.13
CA GLN A 2 8.34 6.11 -3.02
C GLN A 2 9.62 5.37 -3.37
N ASN A 3 10.58 5.35 -2.45
CA ASN A 3 11.87 4.65 -2.61
C ASN A 3 11.74 3.15 -2.27
N THR A 4 10.59 2.55 -2.51
CA THR A 4 10.32 1.14 -2.25
C THR A 4 10.68 0.23 -3.41
N CYS A 5 10.82 0.77 -4.63
CA CYS A 5 11.26 0.02 -5.79
C CYS A 5 12.80 -0.01 -5.81
N ILE A 6 13.39 -1.14 -5.46
CA ILE A 6 14.84 -1.31 -5.40
C ILE A 6 15.39 -2.05 -6.63
N PHE A 7 14.67 -3.02 -7.15
CA PHE A 7 15.04 -3.79 -8.33
C PHE A 7 14.34 -3.29 -9.60
N SER A 8 14.81 -3.72 -10.76
CA SER A 8 14.09 -3.49 -12.03
C SER A 8 12.68 -4.07 -11.95
N THR A 9 11.73 -3.48 -12.68
CA THR A 9 10.33 -3.92 -12.67
C THR A 9 10.19 -5.37 -13.12
N GLU A 10 10.93 -5.77 -14.16
CA GLU A 10 10.93 -7.13 -14.68
C GLU A 10 11.43 -8.13 -13.64
N PHE A 11 12.56 -7.84 -13.00
CA PHE A 11 13.11 -8.71 -11.96
C PHE A 11 12.18 -8.78 -10.74
N SER A 12 11.57 -7.66 -10.35
CA SER A 12 10.60 -7.63 -9.25
C SER A 12 9.40 -8.54 -9.52
N LEU A 13 8.81 -8.46 -10.73
CA LEU A 13 7.70 -9.35 -11.13
C LEU A 13 8.11 -10.81 -11.15
N ARG A 14 9.33 -11.10 -11.60
CA ARG A 14 9.87 -12.44 -11.57
C ARG A 14 9.98 -12.98 -10.15
N VAL A 15 10.59 -12.23 -9.22
CA VAL A 15 10.74 -12.64 -7.81
C VAL A 15 9.37 -12.82 -7.15
N MET A 16 8.41 -11.95 -7.44
CA MET A 16 7.04 -12.12 -6.94
C MET A 16 6.39 -13.42 -7.44
N GLY A 17 6.61 -13.76 -8.71
CA GLY A 17 6.18 -15.06 -9.25
C GLY A 17 6.88 -16.25 -8.59
N ASP A 18 8.17 -16.13 -8.27
CA ASP A 18 8.93 -17.16 -7.56
C ASP A 18 8.39 -17.39 -6.14
N ILE A 19 8.06 -16.32 -5.42
CA ILE A 19 7.42 -16.38 -4.10
C ILE A 19 6.08 -17.12 -4.19
N GLN A 20 5.24 -16.74 -5.16
CA GLN A 20 3.92 -17.33 -5.31
C GLN A 20 4.02 -18.82 -5.70
N GLN A 21 4.95 -19.19 -6.59
CA GLN A 21 5.18 -20.59 -6.95
C GLN A 21 5.64 -21.40 -5.74
N TYR A 22 6.58 -20.87 -4.97
CA TYR A 22 7.04 -21.51 -3.73
C TYR A 22 5.87 -21.74 -2.75
N PHE A 23 4.96 -20.77 -2.61
CA PHE A 23 3.80 -20.92 -1.73
C PHE A 23 2.83 -22.01 -2.20
N ILE A 24 2.65 -22.16 -3.51
CA ILE A 24 1.82 -23.23 -4.08
C ILE A 24 2.50 -24.59 -3.83
N ASP A 25 3.78 -24.72 -4.19
CA ASP A 25 4.51 -25.99 -4.11
C ASP A 25 4.70 -26.50 -2.68
N HIS A 26 4.76 -25.59 -1.70
CA HIS A 26 4.94 -25.91 -0.28
C HIS A 26 3.65 -25.80 0.54
N GLU A 27 2.49 -25.63 -0.11
CA GLU A 27 1.19 -25.48 0.55
C GLU A 27 1.17 -24.43 1.69
N VAL A 28 1.85 -23.29 1.49
CA VAL A 28 1.92 -22.21 2.48
C VAL A 28 0.53 -21.61 2.67
N ARG A 29 0.04 -21.62 3.92
CA ARG A 29 -1.31 -21.16 4.27
C ARG A 29 -1.24 -19.95 5.19
N ASN A 30 -2.31 -19.15 5.16
CA ASN A 30 -2.49 -17.98 6.02
C ASN A 30 -1.35 -16.92 5.92
N PHE A 31 -0.74 -16.82 4.76
CA PHE A 31 0.27 -15.83 4.44
C PHE A 31 0.02 -15.23 3.06
N TYR A 32 0.05 -13.93 2.95
CA TYR A 32 -0.11 -13.24 1.67
C TYR A 32 1.24 -13.12 0.97
N SER A 33 1.29 -13.55 -0.30
CA SER A 33 2.51 -13.44 -1.11
C SER A 33 2.79 -12.02 -1.58
N VAL A 34 1.74 -11.21 -1.73
CA VAL A 34 1.81 -9.84 -2.22
C VAL A 34 0.73 -8.97 -1.57
N SER A 35 1.09 -7.73 -1.27
CA SER A 35 0.16 -6.66 -0.95
C SER A 35 0.09 -5.70 -2.13
N ILE A 36 -1.05 -5.71 -2.84
CA ILE A 36 -1.30 -4.83 -3.98
C ILE A 36 -1.79 -3.51 -3.43
N SER A 37 -0.87 -2.55 -3.32
CA SER A 37 -1.09 -1.35 -2.54
C SER A 37 -1.37 -0.12 -3.41
N GLY A 38 -2.51 0.51 -3.17
CA GLY A 38 -2.86 1.85 -3.62
C GLY A 38 -2.53 2.94 -2.60
N TYR A 39 -2.21 2.56 -1.36
CA TYR A 39 -1.94 3.51 -0.29
C TYR A 39 -0.90 4.55 -0.68
N HIS A 40 0.27 4.12 -1.14
CA HIS A 40 1.32 5.07 -1.52
C HIS A 40 1.00 5.84 -2.80
N ILE A 41 0.11 5.37 -3.66
CA ILE A 41 -0.38 6.09 -4.83
C ILE A 41 -1.20 7.30 -4.36
N ALA A 42 -2.12 7.10 -3.43
CA ALA A 42 -2.91 8.16 -2.81
C ALA A 42 -2.02 9.12 -1.99
N GLU A 43 -1.08 8.59 -1.18
CA GLU A 43 -0.17 9.41 -0.39
C GLU A 43 0.79 10.27 -1.27
N ALA A 44 1.08 9.80 -2.49
CA ALA A 44 1.84 10.58 -3.48
C ALA A 44 1.00 11.67 -4.17
N GLY A 45 -0.32 11.70 -3.96
CA GLY A 45 -1.19 12.75 -4.43
C GLY A 45 -2.33 12.34 -5.35
N ALA A 46 -2.47 11.06 -5.68
CA ALA A 46 -3.58 10.59 -6.49
C ALA A 46 -4.94 10.81 -5.82
N ASN A 47 -5.94 11.11 -6.62
CA ASN A 47 -7.34 11.10 -6.19
C ASN A 47 -7.86 9.66 -5.99
N PRO A 48 -9.06 9.46 -5.39
CA PRO A 48 -9.61 8.14 -5.15
C PRO A 48 -9.78 7.28 -6.42
N ILE A 49 -10.16 7.89 -7.55
CA ILE A 49 -10.36 7.18 -8.82
C ILE A 49 -9.04 6.60 -9.35
N SER A 50 -8.01 7.44 -9.43
CA SER A 50 -6.67 7.01 -9.86
C SER A 50 -6.05 6.02 -8.90
N GLN A 51 -6.24 6.20 -7.58
CA GLN A 51 -5.82 5.21 -6.60
C GLN A 51 -6.41 3.84 -6.92
N LEU A 52 -7.74 3.77 -7.07
CA LEU A 52 -8.44 2.50 -7.28
C LEU A 52 -8.07 1.88 -8.63
N ALA A 53 -8.12 2.65 -9.71
CA ALA A 53 -7.81 2.15 -11.05
C ALA A 53 -6.37 1.62 -11.16
N PHE A 54 -5.38 2.34 -10.63
CA PHE A 54 -3.98 1.91 -10.66
C PHE A 54 -3.74 0.67 -9.79
N THR A 55 -4.43 0.57 -8.66
CA THR A 55 -4.31 -0.59 -7.78
C THR A 55 -4.93 -1.84 -8.40
N LEU A 56 -6.13 -1.74 -8.96
CA LEU A 56 -6.77 -2.87 -9.64
C LEU A 56 -5.98 -3.30 -10.88
N SER A 57 -5.47 -2.36 -11.68
CA SER A 57 -4.64 -2.68 -12.84
C SER A 57 -3.34 -3.40 -12.44
N ASN A 58 -2.72 -3.01 -11.32
CA ASN A 58 -1.58 -3.74 -10.74
C ASN A 58 -2.00 -5.16 -10.34
N GLY A 59 -3.18 -5.33 -9.73
CA GLY A 59 -3.73 -6.64 -9.37
C GLY A 59 -3.89 -7.54 -10.60
N PHE A 60 -4.49 -7.03 -11.66
CA PHE A 60 -4.62 -7.76 -12.93
C PHE A 60 -3.26 -8.07 -13.57
N THR A 61 -2.28 -7.19 -13.44
CA THR A 61 -0.92 -7.45 -13.92
C THR A 61 -0.27 -8.64 -13.20
N PHE A 62 -0.45 -8.77 -11.87
CA PHE A 62 0.01 -9.95 -11.14
C PHE A 62 -0.73 -11.22 -11.57
N VAL A 63 -2.05 -11.15 -11.75
CA VAL A 63 -2.85 -12.28 -12.26
C VAL A 63 -2.31 -12.76 -13.60
N GLU A 64 -2.15 -11.87 -14.57
CA GLU A 64 -1.64 -12.21 -15.90
C GLU A 64 -0.21 -12.77 -15.84
N ALA A 65 0.67 -12.18 -15.02
CA ALA A 65 2.04 -12.64 -14.85
C ALA A 65 2.12 -14.06 -14.27
N TYR A 66 1.25 -14.39 -13.31
CA TYR A 66 1.22 -15.71 -12.68
C TYR A 66 0.59 -16.76 -13.60
N LEU A 67 -0.47 -16.41 -14.33
CA LEU A 67 -1.07 -17.28 -15.35
C LEU A 67 -0.08 -17.57 -16.48
N ALA A 68 0.68 -16.57 -16.95
CA ALA A 68 1.71 -16.74 -17.96
C ALA A 68 2.84 -17.71 -17.53
N ARG A 69 3.05 -17.88 -16.23
CA ARG A 69 3.97 -18.88 -15.67
C ARG A 69 3.35 -20.28 -15.52
N GLY A 70 2.09 -20.46 -15.91
CA GLY A 70 1.36 -21.74 -15.85
C GLY A 70 0.70 -22.03 -14.50
N MET A 71 0.64 -21.07 -13.57
CA MET A 71 -0.11 -21.23 -12.31
C MET A 71 -1.62 -21.24 -12.60
N LYS A 72 -2.39 -21.97 -11.81
CA LYS A 72 -3.85 -21.95 -11.91
C LYS A 72 -4.41 -20.79 -11.07
N ILE A 73 -5.45 -20.15 -11.57
CA ILE A 73 -6.04 -18.95 -10.95
C ILE A 73 -6.43 -19.20 -9.47
N ASP A 74 -7.02 -20.34 -9.17
CA ASP A 74 -7.53 -20.65 -7.83
C ASP A 74 -6.43 -21.05 -6.82
N ASP A 75 -5.23 -21.34 -7.29
CA ASP A 75 -4.09 -21.68 -6.41
C ASP A 75 -3.46 -20.39 -5.82
N PHE A 76 -3.59 -19.25 -6.47
CA PHE A 76 -2.96 -18.00 -6.00
C PHE A 76 -3.94 -16.84 -5.71
N ALA A 77 -5.03 -16.70 -6.45
CA ALA A 77 -5.91 -15.54 -6.32
C ALA A 77 -6.48 -15.32 -4.91
N PRO A 78 -6.80 -16.38 -4.12
CA PRO A 78 -7.21 -16.20 -2.73
C PRO A 78 -6.14 -15.58 -1.81
N ASN A 79 -4.86 -15.61 -2.22
CA ASN A 79 -3.73 -15.04 -1.48
C ASN A 79 -3.35 -13.62 -1.92
N LEU A 80 -4.02 -13.07 -2.93
CA LEU A 80 -3.88 -11.67 -3.30
C LEU A 80 -4.57 -10.79 -2.25
N SER A 81 -3.87 -9.80 -1.74
CA SER A 81 -4.38 -8.85 -0.76
C SER A 81 -4.20 -7.43 -1.30
N PHE A 82 -5.22 -6.61 -1.10
CA PHE A 82 -5.22 -5.22 -1.52
C PHE A 82 -5.07 -4.29 -0.33
N PHE A 83 -4.55 -3.10 -0.58
CA PHE A 83 -4.32 -2.10 0.44
C PHE A 83 -4.64 -0.71 -0.12
N PHE A 84 -5.57 0.00 0.52
CA PHE A 84 -5.99 1.33 0.10
C PHE A 84 -5.81 2.36 1.22
N SER A 85 -5.61 3.62 0.81
CA SER A 85 -5.76 4.79 1.68
C SER A 85 -7.23 5.21 1.74
N ASN A 86 -7.67 5.70 2.89
CA ASN A 86 -8.98 6.33 3.05
C ASN A 86 -8.78 7.78 3.48
N GLY A 87 -9.18 8.72 2.61
CA GLY A 87 -9.08 10.17 2.83
C GLY A 87 -10.43 10.78 3.24
N MET A 88 -10.63 12.03 2.86
CA MET A 88 -11.82 12.82 3.20
C MET A 88 -12.78 13.04 2.03
N ASP A 89 -12.39 12.66 0.80
CA ASP A 89 -13.25 12.79 -0.37
C ASP A 89 -14.43 11.81 -0.31
N PRO A 90 -15.62 12.17 -0.83
CA PRO A 90 -16.82 11.34 -0.73
C PRO A 90 -16.67 9.98 -1.42
N GLU A 91 -15.86 9.87 -2.44
CA GLU A 91 -15.59 8.64 -3.19
C GLU A 91 -15.03 7.51 -2.30
N TYR A 92 -14.34 7.87 -1.20
CA TYR A 92 -13.84 6.88 -0.24
C TYR A 92 -14.95 6.10 0.46
N THR A 93 -16.19 6.61 0.47
CA THR A 93 -17.34 5.89 1.07
C THR A 93 -17.78 4.66 0.27
N VAL A 94 -17.35 4.55 -1.00
CA VAL A 94 -17.73 3.47 -1.93
C VAL A 94 -16.54 2.77 -2.56
N LEU A 95 -15.32 3.15 -2.21
CA LEU A 95 -14.09 2.65 -2.85
C LEU A 95 -13.98 1.13 -2.79
N GLY A 96 -14.18 0.53 -1.63
CA GLY A 96 -14.13 -0.92 -1.46
C GLY A 96 -15.29 -1.65 -2.14
N ARG A 97 -16.50 -1.06 -2.14
CA ARG A 97 -17.67 -1.57 -2.85
C ARG A 97 -17.39 -1.67 -4.36
N VAL A 98 -16.88 -0.61 -4.95
CA VAL A 98 -16.50 -0.57 -6.38
C VAL A 98 -15.35 -1.55 -6.67
N ALA A 99 -14.33 -1.55 -5.83
CA ALA A 99 -13.20 -2.49 -5.97
C ALA A 99 -13.65 -3.94 -6.03
N ARG A 100 -14.52 -4.35 -5.09
CA ARG A 100 -15.07 -5.72 -5.04
C ARG A 100 -15.90 -6.07 -6.26
N ARG A 101 -16.71 -5.13 -6.73
CA ARG A 101 -17.58 -5.34 -7.89
C ARG A 101 -16.76 -5.55 -9.17
N ILE A 102 -15.84 -4.65 -9.48
CA ILE A 102 -14.97 -4.75 -10.67
C ILE A 102 -14.13 -6.02 -10.61
N TRP A 103 -13.50 -6.28 -9.45
CA TRP A 103 -12.67 -7.47 -9.27
C TRP A 103 -13.46 -8.77 -9.46
N ALA A 104 -14.61 -8.91 -8.80
CA ALA A 104 -15.41 -10.13 -8.86
C ALA A 104 -15.89 -10.43 -10.29
N ILE A 105 -16.35 -9.42 -11.03
CA ILE A 105 -16.80 -9.56 -12.41
C ILE A 105 -15.62 -9.99 -13.30
N ALA A 106 -14.49 -9.30 -13.22
CA ALA A 106 -13.31 -9.64 -14.01
C ALA A 106 -12.79 -11.05 -13.71
N MET A 107 -12.70 -11.44 -12.43
CA MET A 107 -12.23 -12.76 -12.02
C MET A 107 -13.15 -13.87 -12.49
N ARG A 108 -14.46 -13.66 -12.44
CA ARG A 108 -15.45 -14.61 -12.93
C ARG A 108 -15.42 -14.71 -14.46
N ASP A 109 -15.59 -13.59 -15.15
CA ASP A 109 -15.94 -13.58 -16.59
C ASP A 109 -14.70 -13.67 -17.48
N LYS A 110 -13.56 -13.09 -17.09
CA LYS A 110 -12.32 -13.16 -17.85
C LYS A 110 -11.44 -14.35 -17.47
N TYR A 111 -11.33 -14.65 -16.17
CA TYR A 111 -10.37 -15.63 -15.69
C TYR A 111 -11.00 -16.96 -15.26
N GLY A 112 -12.33 -17.08 -15.23
CA GLY A 112 -13.03 -18.30 -14.85
C GLY A 112 -12.78 -18.76 -13.41
N ALA A 113 -12.48 -17.81 -12.53
CA ALA A 113 -12.11 -18.07 -11.16
C ALA A 113 -13.31 -18.55 -10.31
N SER A 114 -13.03 -19.40 -9.30
CA SER A 114 -14.03 -19.84 -8.32
C SER A 114 -14.56 -18.71 -7.45
N ASP A 115 -15.68 -18.91 -6.79
CA ASP A 115 -16.30 -17.93 -5.87
C ASP A 115 -15.33 -17.43 -4.79
N ARG A 116 -14.41 -18.27 -4.34
CA ARG A 116 -13.40 -17.90 -3.35
C ARG A 116 -12.40 -16.89 -3.93
N SER A 117 -11.98 -17.08 -5.17
CA SER A 117 -11.01 -16.26 -5.87
C SER A 117 -11.59 -14.93 -6.37
N GLN A 118 -12.92 -14.84 -6.53
CA GLN A 118 -13.64 -13.62 -6.86
C GLN A 118 -13.70 -12.62 -5.70
N LYS A 119 -13.42 -13.04 -4.45
CA LYS A 119 -13.52 -12.20 -3.27
C LYS A 119 -12.27 -11.34 -3.08
N LEU A 120 -12.40 -10.05 -3.38
CA LEU A 120 -11.35 -9.08 -3.07
C LEU A 120 -11.32 -8.81 -1.56
N LYS A 121 -10.13 -8.98 -0.97
CA LYS A 121 -9.84 -8.64 0.43
C LYS A 121 -8.92 -7.44 0.47
N TYR A 122 -9.23 -6.46 1.30
CA TYR A 122 -8.43 -5.26 1.40
C TYR A 122 -8.26 -4.77 2.83
N HIS A 123 -7.09 -4.22 3.06
CA HIS A 123 -6.74 -3.44 4.23
C HIS A 123 -6.94 -1.95 3.93
N ILE A 124 -7.42 -1.19 4.89
CA ILE A 124 -7.45 0.27 4.85
C ILE A 124 -6.45 0.82 5.88
N GLN A 125 -5.69 1.80 5.46
CA GLN A 125 -5.02 2.74 6.35
C GLN A 125 -5.63 4.13 6.14
N THR A 126 -5.95 4.84 7.21
CA THR A 126 -6.38 6.24 7.14
C THR A 126 -5.29 7.09 6.50
N SER A 127 -5.67 8.11 5.73
CA SER A 127 -4.72 8.89 4.93
C SER A 127 -3.73 9.69 5.78
N GLY A 128 -2.44 9.49 5.54
CA GLY A 128 -1.38 10.30 6.12
C GLY A 128 -1.37 11.73 5.55
N ARG A 129 -1.81 11.91 4.29
CA ARG A 129 -1.92 13.25 3.67
C ARG A 129 -2.92 14.17 4.34
N SER A 130 -3.89 13.62 5.04
CA SER A 130 -4.88 14.39 5.80
C SER A 130 -4.39 14.82 7.18
N LEU A 131 -3.21 14.37 7.60
CA LEU A 131 -2.58 14.76 8.85
C LEU A 131 -1.74 16.02 8.65
N HIS A 132 -1.98 17.03 9.48
CA HIS A 132 -1.30 18.30 9.42
C HIS A 132 -0.52 18.58 10.70
N ALA A 133 0.62 19.25 10.57
CA ALA A 133 1.42 19.65 11.72
C ALA A 133 0.78 20.81 12.51
N GLN A 134 0.02 21.69 11.81
CA GLN A 134 -0.75 22.74 12.44
C GLN A 134 -1.98 22.13 13.14
N GLU A 135 -2.29 22.64 14.34
CA GLU A 135 -3.44 22.16 15.13
C GLU A 135 -3.51 20.64 15.18
N ILE A 136 -2.38 20.04 15.51
CA ILE A 136 -2.10 18.60 15.43
C ILE A 136 -3.16 17.73 16.13
N ALA A 137 -3.81 18.25 17.18
CA ALA A 137 -4.88 17.56 17.90
C ALA A 137 -6.14 17.30 17.02
N PHE A 138 -6.36 18.10 15.97
CA PHE A 138 -7.49 17.88 15.06
C PHE A 138 -7.31 16.65 14.17
N ASN A 139 -6.11 16.11 14.07
CA ASN A 139 -5.84 14.92 13.27
C ASN A 139 -6.60 13.69 13.76
N ASP A 140 -6.81 13.52 15.08
CA ASP A 140 -7.63 12.42 15.61
C ASP A 140 -9.07 12.47 15.12
N ILE A 141 -9.62 13.68 14.94
CA ILE A 141 -10.97 13.88 14.41
C ILE A 141 -11.04 13.41 12.96
N ARG A 142 -10.05 13.80 12.14
CA ARG A 142 -9.94 13.37 10.74
C ARG A 142 -9.78 11.86 10.63
N THR A 143 -8.87 11.28 11.40
CA THR A 143 -8.64 9.83 11.47
C THR A 143 -9.91 9.08 11.89
N THR A 144 -10.68 9.62 12.85
CA THR A 144 -11.95 9.01 13.30
C THR A 144 -12.98 8.92 12.17
N LEU A 145 -13.15 10.00 11.40
CA LEU A 145 -14.08 10.03 10.27
C LEU A 145 -13.65 9.05 9.16
N GLN A 146 -12.39 9.01 8.84
CA GLN A 146 -11.83 8.08 7.84
C GLN A 146 -11.97 6.62 8.28
N ALA A 147 -11.74 6.34 9.55
CA ALA A 147 -11.93 5.01 10.13
C ALA A 147 -13.41 4.58 10.09
N LEU A 148 -14.33 5.50 10.37
CA LEU A 148 -15.78 5.23 10.31
C LEU A 148 -16.21 4.90 8.88
N ILE A 149 -15.73 5.66 7.88
CA ILE A 149 -15.98 5.39 6.46
C ILE A 149 -15.44 4.00 6.08
N ALA A 150 -14.23 3.65 6.49
CA ALA A 150 -13.63 2.34 6.21
C ALA A 150 -14.44 1.17 6.79
N VAL A 151 -14.97 1.32 8.00
CA VAL A 151 -15.84 0.32 8.63
C VAL A 151 -17.16 0.20 7.88
N TYR A 152 -17.77 1.30 7.45
CA TYR A 152 -19.02 1.30 6.69
C TYR A 152 -18.88 0.77 5.28
N ASP A 153 -17.70 0.87 4.67
CA ASP A 153 -17.36 0.27 3.37
C ASP A 153 -16.84 -1.18 3.51
N HIS A 154 -16.92 -1.76 4.71
CA HIS A 154 -16.60 -3.17 5.00
C HIS A 154 -15.17 -3.58 4.71
N CYS A 155 -14.17 -2.78 5.07
CA CYS A 155 -12.77 -3.19 4.98
C CYS A 155 -12.53 -4.48 5.80
N ASN A 156 -11.61 -5.33 5.34
CA ASN A 156 -11.27 -6.57 6.06
C ASN A 156 -10.39 -6.30 7.28
N SER A 157 -9.58 -5.26 7.23
CA SER A 157 -8.77 -4.79 8.35
C SER A 157 -8.48 -3.30 8.22
N LEU A 158 -8.20 -2.65 9.35
CA LEU A 158 -8.07 -1.20 9.45
C LEU A 158 -6.84 -0.84 10.29
N HIS A 159 -6.06 0.11 9.78
CA HIS A 159 -5.06 0.86 10.53
C HIS A 159 -5.49 2.32 10.66
N THR A 160 -5.44 2.85 11.86
CA THR A 160 -5.67 4.25 12.18
C THR A 160 -4.34 4.94 12.48
N ASN A 161 -4.03 6.01 11.76
CA ASN A 161 -2.81 6.78 11.97
C ASN A 161 -2.87 7.50 13.31
N ALA A 162 -1.74 7.61 13.99
CA ALA A 162 -1.59 8.44 15.17
C ALA A 162 -1.62 9.94 14.80
N TYR A 163 -2.14 10.77 15.65
CA TYR A 163 -2.32 12.20 15.37
C TYR A 163 -1.00 12.94 15.13
N ASP A 164 0.10 12.46 15.70
CA ASP A 164 1.44 13.05 15.63
C ASP A 164 2.29 12.50 14.46
N GLU A 165 1.76 11.58 13.65
CA GLU A 165 2.48 10.95 12.53
C GLU A 165 2.91 11.96 11.46
N ALA A 166 2.25 13.12 11.39
CA ALA A 166 2.66 14.22 10.51
C ALA A 166 4.03 14.82 10.88
N VAL A 167 4.52 14.59 12.10
CA VAL A 167 5.73 15.25 12.64
C VAL A 167 6.78 14.24 13.10
N THR A 168 6.38 13.13 13.71
CA THR A 168 7.29 12.17 14.33
C THR A 168 6.81 10.73 14.18
N THR A 169 7.66 9.79 14.54
CA THR A 169 7.22 8.41 14.82
C THR A 169 6.28 8.45 16.03
N PRO A 170 5.13 7.74 15.96
CA PRO A 170 4.13 7.78 17.02
C PRO A 170 4.67 7.46 18.42
N THR A 171 4.18 8.20 19.42
CA THR A 171 4.43 7.95 20.82
C THR A 171 3.49 6.87 21.37
N GLU A 172 3.74 6.37 22.59
CA GLU A 172 2.85 5.43 23.28
C GLU A 172 1.44 6.03 23.45
N GLU A 173 1.34 7.31 23.83
CA GLU A 173 0.06 8.01 23.98
C GLU A 173 -0.70 8.08 22.65
N SER A 174 -0.04 8.53 21.59
CA SER A 174 -0.68 8.71 20.29
C SER A 174 -1.12 7.38 19.66
N VAL A 175 -0.34 6.32 19.81
CA VAL A 175 -0.73 4.96 19.42
C VAL A 175 -1.94 4.47 20.21
N ARG A 176 -1.97 4.72 21.53
CA ARG A 176 -3.12 4.35 22.36
C ARG A 176 -4.39 5.06 21.90
N ARG A 177 -4.32 6.35 21.56
CA ARG A 177 -5.45 7.12 21.00
C ARG A 177 -5.90 6.58 19.65
N ALA A 178 -4.97 6.29 18.75
CA ALA A 178 -5.26 5.70 17.44
C ALA A 178 -5.98 4.35 17.57
N MET A 179 -5.58 3.50 18.51
CA MET A 179 -6.28 2.25 18.82
C MET A 179 -7.66 2.51 19.43
N ALA A 180 -7.79 3.52 20.28
CA ALA A 180 -9.05 3.87 20.93
C ALA A 180 -10.11 4.29 19.90
N ILE A 181 -9.74 4.95 18.80
CA ILE A 181 -10.66 5.28 17.70
C ILE A 181 -11.39 4.02 17.21
N GLN A 182 -10.65 2.96 16.89
CA GLN A 182 -11.25 1.71 16.43
C GLN A 182 -12.13 1.04 17.49
N LEU A 183 -11.67 1.06 18.74
CA LEU A 183 -12.43 0.46 19.85
C LEU A 183 -13.74 1.20 20.13
N ILE A 184 -13.74 2.54 20.06
CA ILE A 184 -14.94 3.37 20.22
C ILE A 184 -15.94 3.06 19.10
N ILE A 185 -15.49 3.03 17.85
CA ILE A 185 -16.36 2.67 16.71
C ILE A 185 -16.96 1.28 16.89
N ASN A 186 -16.16 0.28 17.32
CA ASN A 186 -16.63 -1.09 17.44
C ASN A 186 -17.50 -1.36 18.67
N LYS A 187 -17.25 -0.66 19.79
CA LYS A 187 -17.88 -0.98 21.08
C LYS A 187 -18.96 -0.01 21.49
N GLU A 188 -18.81 1.27 21.18
CA GLU A 188 -19.71 2.33 21.61
C GLU A 188 -20.65 2.77 20.48
N TRP A 189 -20.20 2.76 19.22
CA TRP A 189 -20.99 3.18 18.06
C TRP A 189 -21.93 2.07 17.60
N GLY A 190 -23.23 2.24 17.90
CA GLY A 190 -24.26 1.19 17.72
C GLY A 190 -24.47 0.76 16.26
N LEU A 191 -24.31 1.65 15.29
CA LEU A 191 -24.57 1.33 13.88
C LEU A 191 -23.52 0.37 13.27
N ALA A 192 -22.30 0.32 13.81
CA ALA A 192 -21.27 -0.63 13.40
C ALA A 192 -21.63 -2.10 13.71
N LYS A 193 -22.66 -2.34 14.52
CA LYS A 193 -23.19 -3.69 14.81
C LYS A 193 -24.12 -4.22 13.73
N ASN A 194 -24.45 -3.42 12.72
CA ASN A 194 -25.30 -3.82 11.60
C ASN A 194 -24.44 -4.21 10.41
N GLU A 195 -24.90 -5.22 9.68
CA GLU A 195 -24.33 -5.55 8.38
C GLU A 195 -24.75 -4.51 7.34
N ASN A 196 -23.81 -4.02 6.55
CA ASN A 196 -24.05 -3.08 5.46
C ASN A 196 -24.92 -1.86 5.83
N PRO A 197 -24.51 -1.00 6.76
CA PRO A 197 -25.29 0.15 7.22
C PRO A 197 -25.59 1.19 6.13
N SER A 198 -24.83 1.17 5.04
CA SER A 198 -25.00 2.06 3.88
C SER A 198 -25.94 1.50 2.80
N GLN A 199 -26.48 0.29 2.99
CA GLN A 199 -27.38 -0.35 2.02
C GLN A 199 -28.65 0.46 1.82
N GLY A 200 -29.04 0.67 0.57
CA GLY A 200 -30.27 1.38 0.19
C GLY A 200 -30.21 2.90 0.33
N ALA A 201 -29.06 3.46 0.71
CA ALA A 201 -28.87 4.90 0.68
C ALA A 201 -28.69 5.37 -0.77
N PHE A 202 -29.57 6.24 -1.26
CA PHE A 202 -29.55 6.71 -2.65
C PHE A 202 -28.19 7.30 -3.06
N ILE A 203 -27.59 8.12 -2.21
CA ILE A 203 -26.28 8.72 -2.51
C ILE A 203 -25.19 7.65 -2.65
N ILE A 204 -25.24 6.59 -1.87
CA ILE A 204 -24.23 5.51 -1.94
C ILE A 204 -24.38 4.71 -3.23
N GLU A 205 -25.61 4.41 -3.67
CA GLU A 205 -25.85 3.71 -4.93
C GLU A 205 -25.42 4.56 -6.14
N GLU A 206 -25.83 5.83 -6.19
CA GLU A 206 -25.44 6.77 -7.24
C GLU A 206 -23.93 6.98 -7.30
N LEU A 207 -23.30 7.22 -6.15
CA LEU A 207 -21.84 7.43 -6.08
C LEU A 207 -21.08 6.15 -6.47
N THR A 208 -21.62 4.98 -6.15
CA THR A 208 -21.01 3.70 -6.59
C THR A 208 -20.96 3.61 -8.11
N GLU A 209 -22.04 3.95 -8.81
CA GLU A 209 -22.10 3.92 -10.26
C GLU A 209 -21.15 4.97 -10.90
N LEU A 210 -21.14 6.19 -10.37
CA LEU A 210 -20.26 7.25 -10.86
C LEU A 210 -18.77 6.89 -10.69
N VAL A 211 -18.39 6.39 -9.53
CA VAL A 211 -17.01 5.98 -9.25
C VAL A 211 -16.62 4.75 -10.09
N GLU A 212 -17.51 3.77 -10.23
CA GLU A 212 -17.26 2.58 -11.07
C GLU A 212 -16.98 2.99 -12.52
N ASN A 213 -17.84 3.83 -13.11
CA ASN A 213 -17.65 4.30 -14.48
C ASN A 213 -16.32 5.06 -14.64
N ALA A 214 -16.00 5.97 -13.74
CA ALA A 214 -14.74 6.71 -13.79
C ALA A 214 -13.51 5.80 -13.65
N VAL A 215 -13.58 4.76 -12.82
CA VAL A 215 -12.50 3.76 -12.67
C VAL A 215 -12.36 2.91 -13.92
N LEU A 216 -13.45 2.48 -14.54
CA LEU A 216 -13.43 1.72 -15.79
C LEU A 216 -12.83 2.54 -16.94
N ASP A 217 -13.20 3.82 -17.06
CA ASP A 217 -12.60 4.73 -18.05
C ASP A 217 -11.07 4.87 -17.84
N GLU A 218 -10.61 4.90 -16.59
CA GLU A 218 -9.18 4.98 -16.30
C GLU A 218 -8.46 3.65 -16.55
N LEU A 219 -9.10 2.51 -16.32
CA LEU A 219 -8.59 1.19 -16.68
C LEU A 219 -8.43 1.04 -18.21
N ASP A 220 -9.39 1.57 -18.99
CA ASP A 220 -9.31 1.59 -20.44
C ASP A 220 -8.13 2.44 -20.92
N ARG A 221 -7.90 3.62 -20.34
CA ARG A 221 -6.74 4.46 -20.67
C ARG A 221 -5.41 3.76 -20.41
N ILE A 222 -5.32 2.98 -19.33
CA ILE A 222 -4.12 2.17 -19.01
C ILE A 222 -3.98 1.04 -20.04
N SER A 223 -5.08 0.35 -20.38
CA SER A 223 -5.11 -0.74 -21.35
C SER A 223 -4.65 -0.29 -22.73
N GLU A 224 -5.14 0.86 -23.23
CA GLU A 224 -4.73 1.45 -24.51
C GLU A 224 -3.23 1.76 -24.59
N ARG A 225 -2.57 1.94 -23.45
CA ARG A 225 -1.12 2.20 -23.35
C ARG A 225 -0.28 0.93 -23.22
N GLY A 226 -0.87 -0.24 -23.42
CA GLY A 226 -0.18 -1.52 -23.26
C GLY A 226 -0.18 -2.04 -21.82
N GLY A 227 -1.20 -1.69 -21.05
CA GLY A 227 -1.36 -2.09 -19.67
C GLY A 227 -0.44 -1.29 -18.74
N VAL A 228 -0.25 -1.80 -17.50
CA VAL A 228 0.54 -1.12 -16.47
C VAL A 228 1.97 -0.87 -16.92
N LEU A 229 2.62 -1.88 -17.52
CA LEU A 229 4.04 -1.78 -17.92
C LEU A 229 4.22 -0.77 -19.05
N GLY A 230 3.40 -0.82 -20.10
CA GLY A 230 3.45 0.15 -21.21
C GLY A 230 3.14 1.58 -20.74
N ALA A 231 2.15 1.75 -19.87
CA ALA A 231 1.85 3.04 -19.27
C ALA A 231 3.00 3.58 -18.37
N MET A 232 3.74 2.70 -17.69
CA MET A 232 4.93 3.07 -16.93
C MET A 232 6.08 3.56 -17.81
N GLU A 233 6.30 2.95 -18.98
CA GLU A 233 7.34 3.35 -19.93
C GLU A 233 7.15 4.80 -20.42
N THR A 234 5.91 5.23 -20.58
CA THR A 234 5.55 6.60 -20.98
C THR A 234 5.40 7.57 -19.81
N GLY A 235 5.57 7.09 -18.56
CA GLY A 235 5.43 7.90 -17.36
C GLY A 235 3.99 8.32 -17.04
N TYR A 236 2.99 7.65 -17.62
CA TYR A 236 1.58 8.02 -17.51
C TYR A 236 1.08 8.11 -16.07
N GLN A 237 1.25 7.05 -15.27
CA GLN A 237 0.79 7.03 -13.88
C GLN A 237 1.47 8.13 -13.05
N ARG A 238 2.77 8.36 -13.26
CA ARG A 238 3.50 9.42 -12.56
C ARG A 238 2.93 10.79 -12.88
N SER A 239 2.77 11.11 -14.17
CA SER A 239 2.24 12.40 -14.61
C SER A 239 0.85 12.64 -14.04
N LYS A 240 -0.02 11.63 -14.11
CA LYS A 240 -1.37 11.69 -13.55
C LYS A 240 -1.38 11.99 -12.05
N ILE A 241 -0.57 11.26 -11.27
CA ILE A 241 -0.43 11.48 -9.82
C ILE A 241 0.10 12.89 -9.52
N GLN A 242 1.07 13.38 -10.29
CA GLN A 242 1.62 14.73 -10.11
C GLN A 242 0.61 15.82 -10.42
N GLU A 243 -0.16 15.69 -11.49
CA GLU A 243 -1.23 16.61 -11.86
C GLU A 243 -2.31 16.68 -10.78
N GLU A 244 -2.76 15.54 -10.29
CA GLU A 244 -3.76 15.46 -9.23
C GLU A 244 -3.23 16.02 -7.90
N SER A 245 -1.98 15.69 -7.54
CA SER A 245 -1.31 16.27 -6.36
C SER A 245 -1.24 17.80 -6.46
N MET A 246 -0.85 18.32 -7.61
CA MET A 246 -0.78 19.78 -7.84
C MET A 246 -2.16 20.42 -7.71
N HIS A 247 -3.21 19.76 -8.23
CA HIS A 247 -4.58 20.24 -8.10
C HIS A 247 -5.00 20.42 -6.64
N TYR A 248 -4.76 19.42 -5.79
CA TYR A 248 -5.04 19.52 -4.36
C TYR A 248 -4.21 20.61 -3.68
N GLU A 249 -2.92 20.75 -4.02
CA GLU A 249 -2.06 21.77 -3.42
C GLU A 249 -2.50 23.19 -3.81
N ILE A 250 -2.93 23.41 -5.05
CA ILE A 250 -3.50 24.71 -5.49
C ILE A 250 -4.76 25.01 -4.69
N GLN A 251 -5.68 24.06 -4.55
CA GLN A 251 -6.92 24.26 -3.80
C GLN A 251 -6.68 24.53 -2.29
N LYS A 252 -5.66 23.90 -1.70
CA LYS A 252 -5.24 24.22 -0.33
C LYS A 252 -4.70 25.64 -0.23
N HIS A 253 -3.91 26.06 -1.22
CA HIS A 253 -3.25 27.36 -1.22
C HIS A 253 -4.25 28.51 -1.44
N ASP A 254 -5.21 28.36 -2.33
CA ASP A 254 -6.23 29.38 -2.62
C ASP A 254 -7.44 29.33 -1.69
N GLY A 255 -7.53 28.32 -0.81
CA GLY A 255 -8.56 28.14 0.19
C GLY A 255 -9.86 27.54 -0.34
N THR A 256 -9.94 27.11 -1.61
CA THR A 256 -11.11 26.39 -2.16
C THR A 256 -11.27 25.00 -1.55
N LEU A 257 -10.18 24.39 -1.08
CA LEU A 257 -10.20 23.23 -0.20
C LEU A 257 -9.94 23.67 1.24
N PRO A 258 -11.00 23.85 2.06
CA PRO A 258 -10.85 24.31 3.44
C PRO A 258 -10.25 23.20 4.31
N ILE A 259 -9.19 23.52 5.06
CA ILE A 259 -8.56 22.63 6.03
C ILE A 259 -8.55 23.35 7.38
N VAL A 260 -9.40 22.87 8.30
CA VAL A 260 -9.56 23.46 9.64
C VAL A 260 -8.24 23.42 10.40
N GLY A 261 -7.85 24.55 10.95
CA GLY A 261 -6.57 24.75 11.66
C GLY A 261 -5.36 24.98 10.76
N VAL A 262 -5.52 24.91 9.41
CA VAL A 262 -4.42 25.12 8.45
C VAL A 262 -4.64 26.37 7.62
N ASN A 263 -5.74 26.42 6.84
CA ASN A 263 -6.12 27.58 6.03
C ASN A 263 -7.48 28.16 6.39
N THR A 264 -8.23 27.49 7.27
CA THR A 264 -9.57 27.85 7.73
C THR A 264 -9.65 27.65 9.23
N PHE A 265 -10.33 28.55 9.96
CA PHE A 265 -10.46 28.50 11.43
C PHE A 265 -9.10 28.33 12.13
N THR A 266 -8.15 29.15 11.71
CA THR A 266 -6.80 29.16 12.28
C THR A 266 -6.80 29.76 13.69
N ASN A 267 -5.93 29.26 14.56
CA ASN A 267 -5.75 29.81 15.90
C ASN A 267 -4.99 31.14 15.83
N PRO A 268 -5.59 32.29 16.19
CA PRO A 268 -4.94 33.58 16.15
C PRO A 268 -3.79 33.72 17.17
N ASN A 269 -3.73 32.83 18.17
CA ASN A 269 -2.73 32.80 19.21
C ASN A 269 -1.71 31.66 19.02
N ASP A 270 -1.68 31.05 17.82
CA ASP A 270 -0.74 29.97 17.56
C ASP A 270 0.69 30.50 17.60
N ASN A 271 1.32 30.25 18.73
CA ASN A 271 2.76 30.35 18.84
C ASN A 271 3.34 29.05 18.29
N SER A 272 4.14 29.13 17.25
CA SER A 272 4.89 28.02 16.61
C SER A 272 5.70 27.14 17.57
N ASP A 273 5.66 27.42 18.86
CA ASP A 273 6.35 26.67 19.93
C ASP A 273 5.71 25.32 20.25
N SER A 274 4.47 25.06 19.85
CA SER A 274 3.80 23.76 20.09
C SER A 274 4.51 22.61 19.38
N LEU A 275 5.07 22.84 18.19
CA LEU A 275 5.84 21.84 17.47
C LEU A 275 7.22 21.58 18.10
N ASN A 276 7.81 22.60 18.71
CA ASN A 276 9.11 22.49 19.38
C ASN A 276 9.05 21.68 20.69
N SER A 277 7.85 21.45 21.23
CA SER A 277 7.65 20.68 22.46
C SER A 277 7.41 19.18 22.20
N LEU A 278 7.24 18.76 20.92
CA LEU A 278 7.03 17.36 20.59
C LEU A 278 8.33 16.56 20.72
N GLU A 279 8.28 15.48 21.47
CA GLU A 279 9.38 14.54 21.57
C GLU A 279 9.51 13.76 20.24
N LEU A 280 10.65 13.95 19.57
CA LEU A 280 10.94 13.21 18.35
C LEU A 280 11.54 11.85 18.71
N ALA A 281 10.83 10.77 18.40
CA ALA A 281 11.34 9.41 18.52
C ALA A 281 12.49 9.19 17.53
N ARG A 282 13.70 9.08 18.06
CA ARG A 282 14.92 8.81 17.28
C ARG A 282 15.75 7.74 17.97
N ALA A 283 16.37 6.88 17.18
CA ALA A 283 17.33 5.93 17.70
C ALA A 283 18.50 6.67 18.38
N THR A 284 18.88 6.21 19.56
CA THR A 284 20.06 6.71 20.28
C THR A 284 21.34 6.29 19.55
N GLU A 285 22.44 6.95 19.88
CA GLU A 285 23.75 6.57 19.32
C GLU A 285 24.17 5.16 19.76
N GLU A 286 23.85 4.78 20.99
CA GLU A 286 24.10 3.45 21.53
C GLU A 286 23.34 2.36 20.75
N GLU A 287 22.05 2.58 20.43
CA GLU A 287 21.26 1.65 19.61
C GLU A 287 21.83 1.48 18.21
N LYS A 288 22.29 2.58 17.59
CA LYS A 288 22.92 2.52 16.25
C LYS A 288 24.23 1.75 16.29
N LEU A 289 25.09 2.02 17.25
CA LEU A 289 26.38 1.31 17.41
C LEU A 289 26.13 -0.17 17.71
N SER A 290 25.22 -0.49 18.62
CA SER A 290 24.82 -1.86 18.92
C SER A 290 24.36 -2.63 17.66
N GLN A 291 23.57 -1.98 16.77
CA GLN A 291 23.16 -2.60 15.53
C GLN A 291 24.32 -2.84 14.57
N LEU A 292 25.27 -1.92 14.47
CA LEU A 292 26.48 -2.08 13.63
C LEU A 292 27.38 -3.21 14.15
N ASP A 293 27.59 -3.29 15.47
CA ASP A 293 28.36 -4.36 16.08
C ASP A 293 27.72 -5.74 15.84
N ARG A 294 26.42 -5.85 16.04
CA ARG A 294 25.67 -7.08 15.76
C ARG A 294 25.77 -7.51 14.29
N LEU A 295 25.72 -6.54 13.37
CA LEU A 295 25.91 -6.82 11.94
C LEU A 295 27.31 -7.34 11.65
N ALA A 296 28.34 -6.69 12.21
CA ALA A 296 29.73 -7.11 12.05
C ALA A 296 29.99 -8.52 12.60
N GLU A 297 29.45 -8.82 13.79
CA GLU A 297 29.54 -10.15 14.39
C GLU A 297 28.81 -11.21 13.55
N PHE A 298 27.63 -10.90 13.03
CA PHE A 298 26.87 -11.81 12.15
C PHE A 298 27.67 -12.11 10.88
N GLN A 299 28.19 -11.10 10.22
CA GLN A 299 28.99 -11.27 9.00
C GLN A 299 30.28 -12.07 9.26
N LYS A 300 30.98 -11.81 10.38
CA LYS A 300 32.17 -12.56 10.78
C LYS A 300 31.85 -14.02 11.06
N ARG A 301 30.73 -14.31 11.74
CA ARG A 301 30.30 -15.69 12.06
C ARG A 301 30.05 -16.53 10.81
N HIS A 302 29.54 -15.90 9.76
CA HIS A 302 29.14 -16.58 8.51
C HIS A 302 30.06 -16.27 7.34
N GLU A 303 31.29 -15.79 7.59
CA GLU A 303 32.25 -15.39 6.55
C GLU A 303 32.52 -16.50 5.53
N ALA A 304 32.64 -17.75 5.99
CA ALA A 304 32.91 -18.91 5.13
C ALA A 304 31.69 -19.34 4.30
N GLU A 305 30.46 -19.06 4.77
CA GLU A 305 29.21 -19.54 4.17
C GLU A 305 28.58 -18.51 3.22
N ALA A 306 28.74 -17.22 3.54
CA ALA A 306 28.06 -16.13 2.83
C ALA A 306 28.46 -16.05 1.35
N GLY A 307 29.74 -16.15 1.02
CA GLY A 307 30.23 -16.08 -0.37
C GLY A 307 29.62 -17.16 -1.27
N PRO A 308 29.75 -18.44 -0.93
CA PRO A 308 29.14 -19.55 -1.69
C PRO A 308 27.61 -19.41 -1.80
N MET A 309 26.92 -18.96 -0.75
CA MET A 309 25.47 -18.77 -0.75
C MET A 309 25.02 -17.65 -1.68
N LEU A 310 25.72 -16.51 -1.67
CA LEU A 310 25.45 -15.39 -2.59
C LEU A 310 25.68 -15.79 -4.04
N GLU A 311 26.71 -16.57 -4.31
CA GLU A 311 26.94 -17.09 -5.66
C GLU A 311 25.85 -18.06 -6.10
N ARG A 312 25.43 -18.97 -5.22
CA ARG A 312 24.26 -19.85 -5.48
C ARG A 312 23.00 -19.02 -5.80
N LEU A 313 22.74 -17.95 -5.05
CA LEU A 313 21.59 -17.06 -5.26
C LEU A 313 21.66 -16.39 -6.66
N LYS A 314 22.83 -15.87 -7.05
CA LYS A 314 23.03 -15.27 -8.38
C LYS A 314 22.85 -16.29 -9.50
N GLN A 315 23.45 -17.46 -9.37
CA GLN A 315 23.35 -18.53 -10.38
C GLN A 315 21.90 -19.00 -10.54
N THR A 316 21.15 -19.14 -9.43
CA THR A 316 19.72 -19.46 -9.48
C THR A 316 18.94 -18.41 -10.25
N ALA A 317 19.21 -17.13 -10.01
CA ALA A 317 18.58 -16.05 -10.74
C ALA A 317 18.91 -16.08 -12.25
N MET A 318 20.18 -16.30 -12.62
CA MET A 318 20.60 -16.36 -14.02
C MET A 318 20.07 -17.59 -14.77
N ASN A 319 19.95 -18.72 -14.10
CA ASN A 319 19.51 -19.98 -14.70
C ASN A 319 17.98 -20.18 -14.70
N GLY A 320 17.19 -19.19 -14.30
CA GLY A 320 15.73 -19.26 -14.30
C GLY A 320 15.14 -20.09 -13.16
N GLY A 321 15.94 -20.45 -12.14
CA GLY A 321 15.45 -21.15 -10.95
C GLY A 321 14.64 -20.26 -10.02
N ASN A 322 14.00 -20.84 -9.00
CA ASN A 322 13.24 -20.12 -8.00
C ASN A 322 14.15 -19.35 -7.04
N VAL A 323 14.21 -18.04 -7.17
CA VAL A 323 15.07 -17.16 -6.36
C VAL A 323 14.62 -17.17 -4.89
N PHE A 324 13.31 -17.24 -4.62
CA PHE A 324 12.79 -17.21 -3.26
C PHE A 324 13.18 -18.46 -2.45
N GLU A 325 13.19 -19.63 -3.07
CA GLU A 325 13.63 -20.87 -2.42
C GLU A 325 15.06 -20.75 -1.88
N VAL A 326 15.99 -20.22 -2.69
CA VAL A 326 17.37 -20.01 -2.26
C VAL A 326 17.47 -18.85 -1.26
N LEU A 327 16.63 -17.82 -1.40
CA LEU A 327 16.60 -16.70 -0.47
C LEU A 327 16.24 -17.12 0.96
N VAL A 328 15.36 -18.11 1.13
CA VAL A 328 15.01 -18.69 2.45
C VAL A 328 16.23 -19.27 3.16
N ASP A 329 17.19 -19.84 2.41
CA ASP A 329 18.48 -20.31 2.96
C ASP A 329 19.44 -19.13 3.16
N ALA A 330 19.52 -18.21 2.19
CA ALA A 330 20.47 -17.11 2.20
C ALA A 330 20.31 -16.15 3.39
N VAL A 331 19.09 -15.89 3.83
CA VAL A 331 18.81 -14.99 4.98
C VAL A 331 19.38 -15.51 6.30
N ARG A 332 19.75 -16.78 6.37
CA ARG A 332 20.34 -17.39 7.57
C ARG A 332 21.82 -17.06 7.74
N VAL A 333 22.52 -16.79 6.64
CA VAL A 333 23.97 -16.65 6.61
C VAL A 333 24.46 -15.35 5.94
N CYS A 334 23.56 -14.64 5.25
CA CYS A 334 23.85 -13.39 4.56
C CYS A 334 23.04 -12.23 5.12
N SER A 335 23.64 -11.07 5.26
CA SER A 335 22.96 -9.85 5.65
C SER A 335 22.12 -9.28 4.50
N LEU A 336 21.11 -8.46 4.84
CA LEU A 336 20.24 -7.77 3.86
C LEU A 336 21.07 -7.04 2.78
N GLY A 337 22.09 -6.31 3.17
CA GLY A 337 22.95 -5.57 2.23
C GLY A 337 23.69 -6.48 1.27
N GLN A 338 24.22 -7.62 1.73
CA GLN A 338 24.91 -8.60 0.89
C GLN A 338 23.95 -9.22 -0.13
N ILE A 339 22.77 -9.65 0.30
CA ILE A 339 21.73 -10.22 -0.57
C ILE A 339 21.28 -9.19 -1.61
N THR A 340 20.97 -7.96 -1.17
CA THR A 340 20.53 -6.89 -2.08
C THR A 340 21.58 -6.58 -3.12
N GLN A 341 22.85 -6.50 -2.74
CA GLN A 341 23.96 -6.24 -3.68
C GLN A 341 24.09 -7.37 -4.71
N ALA A 342 24.05 -8.63 -4.27
CA ALA A 342 24.11 -9.78 -5.17
C ALA A 342 22.94 -9.79 -6.18
N LEU A 343 21.72 -9.47 -5.72
CA LEU A 343 20.54 -9.39 -6.59
C LEU A 343 20.59 -8.19 -7.54
N PHE A 344 21.23 -7.07 -7.17
CA PHE A 344 21.46 -5.96 -8.09
C PHE A 344 22.36 -6.33 -9.27
N GLU A 345 23.33 -7.21 -9.05
CA GLU A 345 24.24 -7.65 -10.10
C GLU A 345 23.54 -8.44 -11.20
N VAL A 346 22.50 -9.19 -10.86
CA VAL A 346 21.77 -10.08 -11.80
C VAL A 346 20.38 -9.58 -12.19
N GLY A 347 19.73 -8.79 -11.37
CA GLY A 347 18.36 -8.31 -11.58
C GLY A 347 18.27 -6.82 -11.93
N GLY A 348 19.36 -6.09 -11.78
CA GLY A 348 19.40 -4.65 -12.01
C GLY A 348 18.70 -3.82 -10.93
N LYS A 349 19.11 -2.55 -10.85
CA LYS A 349 18.50 -1.55 -9.96
C LYS A 349 17.33 -0.87 -10.65
N TYR A 350 16.31 -0.50 -9.89
CA TYR A 350 15.24 0.33 -10.40
C TYR A 350 15.80 1.65 -10.94
N ARG A 351 15.38 2.02 -12.13
CA ARG A 351 15.63 3.33 -12.73
C ARG A 351 14.29 3.95 -13.11
N ARG A 352 14.10 5.20 -12.76
CA ARG A 352 12.92 5.95 -13.20
C ARG A 352 12.99 6.13 -14.71
N SER A 353 11.88 5.84 -15.41
CA SER A 353 11.68 6.34 -16.77
C SER A 353 11.62 7.86 -16.71
N MET A 354 12.46 8.54 -17.46
CA MET A 354 12.50 10.01 -17.53
C MET A 354 11.72 10.48 -18.74
#